data_f21fc3566f57b48a1f8d1fb6b9f216fc
#
_entry.id   f21fc3566f57b48a1f8d1fb6b9f216fc
#
_cell.length_a   1.000
_cell.length_b   1.000
_cell.length_c   1.000
_cell.angle_alpha   90.00
_cell.angle_beta   90.00
_cell.angle_gamma   90.00
#
_symmetry.space_group_name_H-M   'P 1'
#
loop_
_entity.id
_entity.type
_entity.pdbx_description
1 polymer ?
#
loop_
_entity_poly.entity_id
_entity_poly.type
_entity_poly.pdbx_seq_one_letter_code
_entity_poly.pdbx_strand_id
1 'polypeptide(L)'
;AHIVGTVTAIEKGDRDAAVEVVVKVGSLNIIVTQKRKPYHNEIDFTRLGLSPRKTDIVVVKIGYLQPELYAMRADWIMALTPGGVDQAIEQLPYKRIKRPMFPFDKDMKDPDLTTRFMPVSGTSK
;
A
#
# COMPACT_ATOMS: atom_id res chain seq x y z
N ALA A 1 -19.13 2.32 2.13
CA ALA A 1 -19.53 3.06 0.92
C ALA A 1 -20.61 2.29 0.18
N HIS A 2 -21.58 2.97 -0.41
CA HIS A 2 -22.59 2.38 -1.28
C HIS A 2 -22.21 2.72 -2.74
N ILE A 3 -22.07 1.70 -3.58
CA ILE A 3 -21.67 1.84 -4.99
C ILE A 3 -22.72 1.15 -5.85
N VAL A 4 -23.20 1.88 -6.86
CA VAL A 4 -24.12 1.32 -7.87
C VAL A 4 -23.43 1.41 -9.23
N GLY A 5 -23.34 0.29 -9.94
CA GLY A 5 -22.66 0.21 -11.23
C GLY A 5 -22.96 -1.11 -11.94
N THR A 6 -22.37 -1.29 -13.12
CA THR A 6 -22.49 -2.51 -13.91
C THR A 6 -21.33 -3.45 -13.61
N VAL A 7 -21.60 -4.70 -13.29
CA VAL A 7 -20.56 -5.74 -13.18
C VAL A 7 -20.10 -6.12 -14.59
N THR A 8 -18.81 -5.91 -14.86
CA THR A 8 -18.20 -6.17 -16.18
C THR A 8 -17.30 -7.40 -16.21
N ALA A 9 -16.79 -7.85 -15.05
CA ALA A 9 -16.03 -9.07 -14.92
C ALA A 9 -16.24 -9.71 -13.55
N ILE A 10 -16.22 -11.03 -13.49
CA ILE A 10 -16.19 -11.83 -12.26
C ILE A 10 -15.18 -12.94 -12.47
N GLU A 11 -14.10 -12.94 -11.71
CA GLU A 11 -13.07 -13.98 -11.71
C GLU A 11 -13.08 -14.72 -10.38
N LYS A 12 -12.99 -16.05 -10.43
CA LYS A 12 -13.01 -16.95 -9.27
C LYS A 12 -11.74 -17.80 -9.23
N GLY A 13 -11.37 -18.25 -8.03
CA GLY A 13 -10.27 -19.18 -7.84
C GLY A 13 -8.90 -18.50 -7.77
N ASP A 14 -8.83 -17.18 -7.67
CA ASP A 14 -7.55 -16.51 -7.36
C ASP A 14 -7.06 -16.91 -5.96
N ARG A 15 -5.77 -17.24 -5.85
CA ARG A 15 -5.16 -17.69 -4.60
C ARG A 15 -5.32 -16.67 -3.47
N ASP A 16 -5.14 -15.40 -3.78
CA ASP A 16 -5.11 -14.33 -2.78
C ASP A 16 -6.48 -13.65 -2.63
N ALA A 17 -7.13 -13.31 -3.74
CA ALA A 17 -8.44 -12.63 -3.75
C ALA A 17 -9.64 -13.56 -3.51
N ALA A 18 -9.54 -14.83 -3.82
CA ALA A 18 -10.60 -15.83 -3.95
C ALA A 18 -11.62 -15.47 -5.04
N VAL A 19 -12.31 -14.35 -4.94
CA VAL A 19 -13.20 -13.81 -5.99
C VAL A 19 -12.82 -12.35 -6.23
N GLU A 20 -12.80 -11.97 -7.49
CA GLU A 20 -12.58 -10.61 -7.96
C GLU A 20 -13.75 -10.17 -8.84
N VAL A 21 -14.24 -8.98 -8.62
CA VAL A 21 -15.37 -8.40 -9.38
C VAL A 21 -14.97 -7.03 -9.86
N VAL A 22 -15.18 -6.74 -11.13
CA VAL A 22 -15.05 -5.39 -11.68
C VAL A 22 -16.42 -4.76 -11.78
N VAL A 23 -16.59 -3.62 -11.09
CA VAL A 23 -17.79 -2.80 -11.14
C VAL A 23 -17.48 -1.52 -11.90
N LYS A 24 -18.18 -1.29 -13.01
CA LYS A 24 -18.06 -0.10 -13.83
C LYS A 24 -19.09 0.95 -13.42
N VAL A 25 -18.62 2.17 -13.14
CA VAL A 25 -19.45 3.34 -12.83
C VAL A 25 -19.01 4.49 -13.72
N GLY A 26 -19.74 4.77 -14.80
CA GLY A 26 -19.32 5.71 -15.82
C GLY A 26 -17.99 5.27 -16.47
N SER A 27 -16.97 6.10 -16.41
CA SER A 27 -15.60 5.79 -16.87
C SER A 27 -14.74 5.08 -15.82
N LEU A 28 -15.19 4.99 -14.57
CA LEU A 28 -14.44 4.39 -13.49
C LEU A 28 -14.65 2.87 -13.44
N ASN A 29 -13.57 2.10 -13.36
CA ASN A 29 -13.59 0.67 -13.06
C ASN A 29 -13.10 0.45 -11.64
N ILE A 30 -13.89 -0.24 -10.83
CA ILE A 30 -13.60 -0.53 -9.41
C ILE A 30 -13.42 -2.03 -9.26
N ILE A 31 -12.25 -2.46 -8.80
CA ILE A 31 -11.99 -3.86 -8.51
C ILE A 31 -12.32 -4.10 -7.04
N VAL A 32 -13.23 -5.04 -6.80
CA VAL A 32 -13.63 -5.49 -5.46
C VAL A 32 -13.20 -6.94 -5.29
N THR A 33 -12.55 -7.25 -4.19
CA THR A 33 -12.04 -8.60 -3.89
C THR A 33 -12.67 -9.17 -2.63
N GLN A 34 -12.91 -10.47 -2.62
CA GLN A 34 -13.44 -11.16 -1.44
C GLN A 34 -12.42 -11.21 -0.30
N LYS A 35 -11.14 -11.46 -0.64
CA LYS A 35 -10.01 -11.44 0.29
C LYS A 35 -9.02 -10.37 -0.15
N ARG A 36 -8.14 -9.97 0.78
CA ARG A 36 -7.12 -8.97 0.50
C ARG A 36 -6.10 -9.51 -0.52
N LYS A 37 -6.04 -8.86 -1.69
CA LYS A 37 -5.05 -9.10 -2.73
C LYS A 37 -4.31 -7.80 -3.04
N PRO A 38 -2.98 -7.82 -3.11
CA PRO A 38 -2.22 -6.71 -3.67
C PRO A 38 -2.25 -6.79 -5.21
N TYR A 39 -2.39 -5.65 -5.86
CA TYR A 39 -2.33 -5.50 -7.31
C TYR A 39 -0.95 -4.97 -7.69
N HIS A 40 -0.01 -5.87 -7.89
CA HIS A 40 1.40 -5.56 -8.08
C HIS A 40 1.85 -5.60 -9.53
N ASN A 41 1.20 -6.44 -10.34
CA ASN A 41 1.65 -6.76 -11.68
C ASN A 41 0.59 -6.41 -12.72
N GLU A 42 1.00 -6.19 -13.95
CA GLU A 42 0.10 -5.86 -15.07
C GLU A 42 -0.96 -6.95 -15.28
N ILE A 43 -0.58 -8.22 -15.09
CA ILE A 43 -1.49 -9.36 -15.23
C ILE A 43 -2.67 -9.32 -14.25
N ASP A 44 -2.49 -8.71 -13.07
CA ASP A 44 -3.57 -8.58 -12.08
C ASP A 44 -4.75 -7.75 -12.61
N PHE A 45 -4.49 -6.86 -13.56
CA PHE A 45 -5.49 -6.03 -14.22
C PHE A 45 -5.97 -6.65 -15.54
N THR A 46 -5.04 -7.14 -16.36
CA THR A 46 -5.37 -7.59 -17.73
C THR A 46 -6.22 -8.85 -17.73
N ARG A 47 -6.08 -9.74 -16.75
CA ARG A 47 -6.95 -10.90 -16.59
C ARG A 47 -8.41 -10.53 -16.26
N LEU A 48 -8.64 -9.33 -15.71
CA LEU A 48 -9.97 -8.78 -15.46
C LEU A 48 -10.51 -7.97 -16.65
N GLY A 49 -9.84 -8.01 -17.80
CA GLY A 49 -10.20 -7.22 -18.98
C GLY A 49 -9.84 -5.74 -18.89
N LEU A 50 -9.04 -5.34 -17.91
CA LEU A 50 -8.59 -3.96 -17.71
C LEU A 50 -7.21 -3.75 -18.33
N SER A 51 -6.96 -2.54 -18.85
CA SER A 51 -5.66 -2.18 -19.42
C SER A 51 -5.07 -0.99 -18.69
N PRO A 52 -4.18 -1.21 -17.70
CA PRO A 52 -3.59 -0.12 -16.93
C PRO A 52 -2.77 0.84 -17.81
N ARG A 53 -2.12 0.34 -18.86
CA ARG A 53 -1.34 1.19 -19.82
C ARG A 53 -2.18 2.11 -20.68
N LYS A 54 -3.50 1.89 -20.78
CA LYS A 54 -4.44 2.68 -21.59
C LYS A 54 -5.41 3.46 -20.73
N THR A 55 -5.16 3.51 -19.43
CA THR A 55 -6.01 4.19 -18.44
C THR A 55 -5.31 5.45 -17.97
N ASP A 56 -6.02 6.58 -17.91
CA ASP A 56 -5.44 7.87 -17.51
C ASP A 56 -4.93 7.84 -16.07
N ILE A 57 -5.65 7.18 -15.15
CA ILE A 57 -5.30 7.10 -13.74
C ILE A 57 -5.54 5.68 -13.24
N VAL A 58 -4.52 5.08 -12.62
CA VAL A 58 -4.61 3.79 -11.93
C VAL A 58 -4.33 4.01 -10.45
N VAL A 59 -5.28 3.66 -9.59
CA VAL A 59 -5.16 3.76 -8.14
C VAL A 59 -4.96 2.38 -7.55
N VAL A 60 -3.84 2.16 -6.86
CA VAL A 60 -3.54 0.91 -6.16
C VAL A 60 -3.35 1.18 -4.67
N LYS A 61 -3.94 0.32 -3.83
CA LYS A 61 -3.74 0.40 -2.38
C LYS A 61 -2.42 -0.24 -1.99
N ILE A 62 -1.35 0.53 -2.08
CA ILE A 62 0.01 0.08 -1.81
C ILE A 62 0.84 1.23 -1.22
N GLY A 63 1.83 0.94 -0.38
CA GLY A 63 2.71 1.94 0.23
C GLY A 63 4.02 2.18 -0.54
N TYR A 64 4.23 1.48 -1.65
CA TYR A 64 5.40 1.59 -2.52
C TYR A 64 5.04 1.12 -3.93
N LEU A 65 5.80 1.54 -4.94
CA LEU A 65 5.54 1.18 -6.32
C LEU A 65 6.36 -0.07 -6.70
N GLN A 66 5.67 -1.14 -7.06
CA GLN A 66 6.30 -2.37 -7.56
C GLN A 66 6.96 -2.15 -8.92
N PRO A 67 8.00 -2.94 -9.27
CA PRO A 67 8.76 -2.75 -10.51
C PRO A 67 7.91 -2.68 -11.78
N GLU A 68 6.91 -3.55 -11.94
CA GLU A 68 6.03 -3.52 -13.11
C GLU A 68 5.13 -2.28 -13.13
N LEU A 69 4.57 -1.88 -11.99
CA LEU A 69 3.78 -0.65 -11.89
C LEU A 69 4.65 0.57 -12.19
N TYR A 70 5.88 0.58 -11.65
CA TYR A 70 6.86 1.61 -11.94
C TYR A 70 7.18 1.70 -13.43
N ALA A 71 7.36 0.57 -14.11
CA ALA A 71 7.64 0.51 -15.55
C ALA A 71 6.45 0.96 -16.42
N MET A 72 5.22 0.84 -15.92
CA MET A 72 4.00 1.26 -16.64
C MET A 72 3.65 2.73 -16.48
N ARG A 73 4.17 3.40 -15.45
CA ARG A 73 3.78 4.77 -15.12
C ARG A 73 4.19 5.78 -16.18
N ALA A 74 3.36 6.77 -16.39
CA ALA A 74 3.79 8.06 -16.95
C ALA A 74 4.35 8.95 -15.83
N ASP A 75 3.59 9.06 -14.74
CA ASP A 75 3.97 9.71 -13.49
C ASP A 75 3.39 8.92 -12.31
N TRP A 76 3.75 9.28 -11.08
CA TRP A 76 3.16 8.65 -9.90
C TRP A 76 3.04 9.64 -8.74
N ILE A 77 1.98 9.45 -7.96
CA ILE A 77 1.69 10.26 -6.78
C ILE A 77 1.34 9.31 -5.63
N MET A 78 1.89 9.57 -4.45
CA MET A 78 1.49 8.88 -3.23
C MET A 78 0.40 9.68 -2.53
N ALA A 79 -0.82 9.14 -2.49
CA ALA A 79 -1.93 9.70 -1.73
C ALA A 79 -1.88 9.18 -0.29
N LEU A 80 -1.56 10.04 0.66
CA LEU A 80 -1.57 9.72 2.08
C LEU A 80 -2.98 9.89 2.62
N THR A 81 -3.50 8.83 3.26
CA THR A 81 -4.81 8.84 3.89
C THR A 81 -4.70 8.48 5.36
N PRO A 82 -5.48 9.10 6.25
CA PRO A 82 -5.49 8.76 7.68
C PRO A 82 -5.80 7.28 7.91
N GLY A 83 -5.11 6.66 8.87
CA GLY A 83 -5.35 5.26 9.23
C GLY A 83 -4.16 4.61 9.90
N GLY A 84 -4.25 3.30 10.18
CA GLY A 84 -3.22 2.54 10.88
C GLY A 84 -1.93 2.32 10.07
N VAL A 85 -1.94 2.63 8.76
CA VAL A 85 -0.78 2.52 7.86
C VAL A 85 -0.50 3.89 7.20
N ASP A 86 -0.87 4.97 7.85
CA ASP A 86 -0.57 6.32 7.41
C ASP A 86 0.95 6.54 7.39
N GLN A 87 1.47 6.96 6.25
CA GLN A 87 2.90 7.22 6.08
C GLN A 87 3.31 8.66 6.42
N ALA A 88 2.35 9.52 6.73
CA ALA A 88 2.62 10.83 7.30
C ALA A 88 2.97 10.69 8.80
N ILE A 89 4.02 9.94 9.10
CA ILE A 89 4.38 9.51 10.45
C ILE A 89 4.57 10.66 11.43
N GLU A 90 5.00 11.83 10.95
CA GLU A 90 5.19 13.04 11.75
C GLU A 90 3.88 13.61 12.30
N GLN A 91 2.74 13.28 11.67
CA GLN A 91 1.42 13.77 12.03
C GLN A 91 0.65 12.79 12.92
N LEU A 92 1.18 11.59 13.13
CA LEU A 92 0.51 10.57 13.93
C LEU A 92 0.53 10.93 15.42
N PRO A 93 -0.57 10.75 16.15
CA PRO A 93 -0.70 11.13 17.56
C PRO A 93 -0.06 10.09 18.49
N TYR A 94 1.23 9.90 18.37
CA TYR A 94 1.96 8.95 19.24
C TYR A 94 1.92 9.37 20.71
N LYS A 95 1.55 8.42 21.58
CA LYS A 95 1.42 8.66 23.02
C LYS A 95 2.47 7.91 23.87
N ARG A 96 3.12 6.89 23.31
CA ARG A 96 3.96 5.95 24.06
C ARG A 96 5.41 5.89 23.56
N ILE A 97 5.84 6.86 22.77
CA ILE A 97 7.22 6.94 22.32
C ILE A 97 8.06 7.70 23.35
N LYS A 98 9.29 7.27 23.54
CA LYS A 98 10.27 8.01 24.37
C LYS A 98 10.76 9.23 23.60
N ARG A 99 10.70 10.39 24.25
CA ARG A 99 11.17 11.66 23.68
C ARG A 99 12.54 12.02 24.27
N PRO A 100 13.42 12.77 23.58
CA PRO A 100 13.26 13.25 22.21
C PRO A 100 13.43 12.12 21.18
N MET A 101 12.75 12.24 20.03
CA MET A 101 12.81 11.26 18.93
C MET A 101 12.65 11.98 17.58
N PHE A 102 13.58 11.77 16.66
CA PHE A 102 13.44 12.24 15.28
C PHE A 102 12.35 11.40 14.54
N PRO A 103 11.53 12.00 13.68
CA PRO A 103 11.52 13.40 13.20
C PRO A 103 10.63 14.35 14.02
N PHE A 104 10.07 13.93 15.16
CA PHE A 104 9.11 14.73 15.95
C PHE A 104 9.80 15.87 16.71
N ASP A 105 11.02 15.64 17.18
CA ASP A 105 11.83 16.63 17.91
C ASP A 105 12.99 17.07 17.02
N LYS A 106 12.77 18.13 16.22
CA LYS A 106 13.74 18.62 15.23
C LYS A 106 15.02 19.16 15.87
N ASP A 107 14.92 19.69 17.09
CA ASP A 107 16.04 20.29 17.83
C ASP A 107 16.74 19.29 18.77
N MET A 108 16.48 18.00 18.62
CA MET A 108 17.18 16.98 19.40
C MET A 108 18.68 16.98 19.06
N LYS A 109 19.50 16.74 20.09
CA LYS A 109 20.95 16.53 19.88
C LYS A 109 21.16 15.30 19.00
N ASP A 110 22.25 15.31 18.23
CA ASP A 110 22.63 14.15 17.44
C ASP A 110 22.72 12.90 18.32
N PRO A 111 22.17 11.78 17.89
CA PRO A 111 22.23 10.55 18.65
C PRO A 111 23.68 10.05 18.75
N ASP A 112 24.00 9.41 19.87
CA ASP A 112 25.25 8.68 20.03
C ASP A 112 25.23 7.46 19.08
N LEU A 113 25.98 7.55 17.99
CA LEU A 113 26.12 6.50 16.97
C LEU A 113 27.28 5.54 17.26
N THR A 114 27.87 5.60 18.46
CA THR A 114 28.92 4.67 18.86
C THR A 114 28.40 3.23 18.81
N THR A 115 29.12 2.38 18.10
CA THR A 115 28.78 0.96 18.01
C THR A 115 28.84 0.30 19.39
N ARG A 116 27.75 -0.32 19.80
CA ARG A 116 27.66 -1.07 21.07
C ARG A 116 27.42 -2.53 20.76
N PHE A 117 28.33 -3.39 21.21
CA PHE A 117 28.10 -4.82 21.16
C PHE A 117 27.16 -5.24 22.31
N MET A 118 26.00 -5.76 21.95
CA MET A 118 25.12 -6.39 22.94
C MET A 118 25.62 -7.82 23.16
N PRO A 119 26.00 -8.22 24.39
CA PRO A 119 26.34 -9.60 24.65
C PRO A 119 25.11 -10.47 24.34
N VAL A 120 25.31 -11.52 23.56
CA VAL A 120 24.26 -12.55 23.41
C VAL A 120 24.02 -13.13 24.78
N SER A 121 22.84 -12.88 25.36
CA SER A 121 22.44 -13.49 26.63
C SER A 121 22.58 -15.02 26.45
N GLY A 122 23.52 -15.60 27.20
CA GLY A 122 23.87 -17.00 27.07
C GLY A 122 22.63 -17.90 27.21
N THR A 123 22.48 -18.81 26.30
CA THR A 123 21.66 -19.98 26.45
C THR A 123 22.11 -20.68 27.77
N SER A 124 21.34 -20.47 28.81
CA SER A 124 21.45 -21.35 30.00
C SER A 124 21.25 -22.79 29.55
N LYS A 125 22.27 -23.62 29.73
CA LYS A 125 22.20 -25.06 29.58
C LYS A 125 21.20 -25.65 30.58
#